data_f4f41cd3e6431b84928c3196d3e7fef6
#
_entry.id   f4f41cd3e6431b84928c3196d3e7fef6
#
_cell.length_a   1.000
_cell.length_b   1.000
_cell.length_c   1.000
_cell.angle_alpha   90.00
_cell.angle_beta   90.00
_cell.angle_gamma   90.00
#
_symmetry.space_group_name_H-M   'P 1'
#
loop_
_entity.id
_entity.type
_entity.pdbx_description
1 polymer ?
#
loop_
_entity_poly.entity_id
_entity_poly.type
_entity_poly.pdbx_seq_one_letter_code
_entity_poly.pdbx_strand_id
1 'polypeptide(L)'
;QDDALLEMCDKLGMLAWEEIPIIDIVPDTPGYAENCENNLREMIRQHYNHPSIITWGYMNEILLVTQRRYKKEEELKPVLERTLSLANRLEKVLKEEDSTRVSTMAFHGSNSYNEVGLGNITDIVGWNLYQGWYGENLTGFERFLTEQHKKHPSHPMIVSEYGAGSDKRLHSLQPHAFDFSIEYQQKYLEHYLPVLEETPYICGGTHWNFIDFSSALRDESMPRINNKGLVYSDRSPKDVYYYYKAAWRQDIPVLHIASRDWTHRSGVQHGKAPTPLPVKVYTNLPEVELFIDGKSLGKQKTENYTVTFQVPFSRKEHFISAQAENKKSDQSISMIEDALHINFTPIPANLNETNLRNLELAVNVGSNCFYTSDESQLTWLPDQPYTESSWGYIGGESKNSQTQVENTHDGPLFQTLRNEIEGYCFDVPNGVYEVEFLFTDIFRENAATVYQLGRESGVESRENIFDIVINGESVEENFSPCRESGYFHALRKRYNITNFRNKIEIRFPVRNGKSFLNGIKLRKLY
;
A
#
# COMPACT_ATOMS: atom_id res chain seq x y z
N GLN A 1 -25.30 -0.83 13.45
CA GLN A 1 -25.00 -1.99 12.59
C GLN A 1 -26.29 -2.73 12.23
N ASP A 2 -26.17 -3.72 11.34
CA ASP A 2 -27.27 -4.62 11.03
C ASP A 2 -27.35 -5.72 12.09
N ASP A 3 -28.54 -6.02 12.61
CA ASP A 3 -28.76 -7.03 13.65
C ASP A 3 -28.20 -8.41 13.25
N ALA A 4 -28.32 -8.79 11.95
CA ALA A 4 -27.79 -10.05 11.46
C ALA A 4 -26.27 -10.16 11.58
N LEU A 5 -25.53 -9.05 11.49
CA LEU A 5 -24.09 -9.03 11.73
C LEU A 5 -23.76 -9.30 13.19
N LEU A 6 -24.46 -8.63 14.10
CA LEU A 6 -24.26 -8.81 15.56
C LEU A 6 -24.67 -10.22 16.01
N GLU A 7 -25.81 -10.75 15.51
CA GLU A 7 -26.19 -12.14 15.73
C GLU A 7 -25.13 -13.14 15.25
N MET A 8 -24.47 -12.84 14.12
CA MET A 8 -23.39 -13.69 13.63
C MET A 8 -22.14 -13.59 14.51
N CYS A 9 -21.80 -12.40 15.00
CA CYS A 9 -20.72 -12.20 15.97
C CYS A 9 -20.99 -13.00 17.26
N ASP A 10 -22.23 -12.93 17.79
CA ASP A 10 -22.65 -13.72 18.96
C ASP A 10 -22.46 -15.22 18.74
N LYS A 11 -22.93 -15.74 17.59
CA LYS A 11 -22.84 -17.17 17.25
C LYS A 11 -21.40 -17.65 17.05
N LEU A 12 -20.54 -16.79 16.50
CA LEU A 12 -19.14 -17.15 16.19
C LEU A 12 -18.17 -16.83 17.32
N GLY A 13 -18.63 -16.14 18.40
CA GLY A 13 -17.78 -15.70 19.50
C GLY A 13 -16.83 -14.57 19.09
N MET A 14 -17.20 -13.75 18.12
CA MET A 14 -16.43 -12.58 17.71
C MET A 14 -16.75 -11.40 18.60
N LEU A 15 -15.72 -10.69 19.08
CA LEU A 15 -15.88 -9.48 19.87
C LEU A 15 -16.17 -8.29 18.96
N ALA A 16 -17.09 -7.43 19.37
CA ALA A 16 -17.50 -6.26 18.63
C ALA A 16 -17.27 -4.96 19.43
N TRP A 17 -16.68 -3.98 18.77
CA TRP A 17 -16.70 -2.58 19.15
C TRP A 17 -17.74 -1.89 18.28
N GLU A 18 -18.78 -1.35 18.88
CA GLU A 18 -19.80 -0.60 18.16
C GLU A 18 -19.71 0.90 18.48
N GLU A 19 -19.85 1.74 17.46
CA GLU A 19 -19.56 3.17 17.55
C GLU A 19 -20.58 4.01 16.77
N ILE A 20 -20.97 5.18 17.32
CA ILE A 20 -21.72 6.20 16.58
C ILE A 20 -20.76 7.06 15.71
N PRO A 21 -21.20 7.53 14.52
CA PRO A 21 -20.32 8.15 13.54
C PRO A 21 -20.04 9.63 13.81
N ILE A 22 -19.26 9.95 14.84
CA ILE A 22 -18.74 11.29 15.11
C ILE A 22 -17.26 11.30 14.70
N ILE A 23 -16.95 11.97 13.58
CA ILE A 23 -15.60 11.96 12.98
C ILE A 23 -15.08 13.38 12.72
N ASP A 24 -13.76 13.53 12.66
CA ASP A 24 -13.01 14.68 12.17
C ASP A 24 -13.16 15.98 12.97
N ILE A 25 -14.36 16.47 13.21
CA ILE A 25 -14.62 17.76 13.86
C ILE A 25 -16.02 17.80 14.47
N VAL A 26 -16.15 18.44 15.64
CA VAL A 26 -17.46 18.78 16.24
C VAL A 26 -17.93 20.14 15.70
N PRO A 27 -18.99 20.18 14.89
CA PRO A 27 -19.50 21.42 14.33
C PRO A 27 -20.20 22.30 15.38
N ASP A 28 -20.25 23.61 15.11
CA ASP A 28 -21.02 24.56 15.89
C ASP A 28 -22.43 24.70 15.29
N THR A 29 -23.21 23.64 15.45
CA THR A 29 -24.56 23.53 14.86
C THR A 29 -25.56 23.27 15.99
N PRO A 30 -26.64 24.09 16.10
CA PRO A 30 -27.69 23.85 17.09
C PRO A 30 -28.27 22.44 16.97
N GLY A 31 -28.49 21.78 18.10
CA GLY A 31 -29.03 20.41 18.15
C GLY A 31 -28.05 19.29 17.83
N TYR A 32 -26.81 19.58 17.44
CA TYR A 32 -25.83 18.54 17.09
C TYR A 32 -25.52 17.63 18.30
N ALA A 33 -25.28 18.22 19.46
CA ALA A 33 -24.97 17.46 20.66
C ALA A 33 -26.14 16.58 21.13
N GLU A 34 -27.37 17.11 21.09
CA GLU A 34 -28.59 16.35 21.41
C GLU A 34 -28.80 15.20 20.42
N ASN A 35 -28.53 15.41 19.14
CA ASN A 35 -28.60 14.35 18.14
C ASN A 35 -27.56 13.25 18.39
N CYS A 36 -26.32 13.61 18.77
CA CYS A 36 -25.30 12.63 19.12
C CYS A 36 -25.69 11.81 20.34
N GLU A 37 -26.23 12.45 21.39
CA GLU A 37 -26.74 11.73 22.56
C GLU A 37 -27.89 10.77 22.22
N ASN A 38 -28.83 11.19 21.36
CA ASN A 38 -29.93 10.34 20.93
C ASN A 38 -29.41 9.14 20.13
N ASN A 39 -28.49 9.35 19.19
CA ASN A 39 -27.89 8.26 18.43
C ASN A 39 -27.18 7.25 19.34
N LEU A 40 -26.45 7.72 20.34
CA LEU A 40 -25.76 6.85 21.30
C LEU A 40 -26.77 6.04 22.15
N ARG A 41 -27.84 6.68 22.64
CA ARG A 41 -28.92 6.00 23.39
C ARG A 41 -29.63 4.96 22.54
N GLU A 42 -29.97 5.30 21.30
CA GLU A 42 -30.61 4.39 20.35
C GLU A 42 -29.72 3.17 20.07
N MET A 43 -28.45 3.38 19.75
CA MET A 43 -27.49 2.30 19.49
C MET A 43 -27.39 1.35 20.68
N ILE A 44 -27.16 1.88 21.90
CA ILE A 44 -27.02 1.05 23.09
C ILE A 44 -28.31 0.28 23.37
N ARG A 45 -29.48 0.94 23.33
CA ARG A 45 -30.77 0.29 23.63
C ARG A 45 -31.17 -0.77 22.63
N GLN A 46 -30.86 -0.57 21.34
CA GLN A 46 -31.13 -1.56 20.28
C GLN A 46 -30.27 -2.82 20.46
N HIS A 47 -28.98 -2.63 20.75
CA HIS A 47 -27.99 -3.71 20.71
C HIS A 47 -27.51 -4.18 22.09
N TYR A 48 -28.12 -3.70 23.18
CA TYR A 48 -27.72 -4.00 24.57
C TYR A 48 -27.57 -5.49 24.84
N ASN A 49 -28.45 -6.33 24.29
CA ASN A 49 -28.51 -7.76 24.57
C ASN A 49 -27.52 -8.61 23.71
N HIS A 50 -26.70 -8.00 22.84
CA HIS A 50 -25.68 -8.75 22.11
C HIS A 50 -24.43 -8.98 22.99
N PRO A 51 -24.12 -10.23 23.37
CA PRO A 51 -22.96 -10.54 24.19
C PRO A 51 -21.63 -10.34 23.48
N SER A 52 -21.61 -10.30 22.14
CA SER A 52 -20.45 -9.98 21.33
C SER A 52 -19.94 -8.56 21.54
N ILE A 53 -20.82 -7.59 21.83
CA ILE A 53 -20.42 -6.20 22.03
C ILE A 53 -19.71 -6.07 23.37
N ILE A 54 -18.44 -5.71 23.34
CA ILE A 54 -17.59 -5.55 24.52
C ILE A 54 -17.32 -4.09 24.86
N THR A 55 -17.48 -3.17 23.91
CA THR A 55 -17.22 -1.75 24.11
C THR A 55 -18.10 -0.89 23.19
N TRP A 56 -18.48 0.27 23.71
CA TRP A 56 -19.20 1.32 23.00
C TRP A 56 -18.26 2.47 22.68
N GLY A 57 -18.25 2.90 21.39
CA GLY A 57 -17.48 4.02 20.92
C GLY A 57 -18.33 5.23 20.50
N TYR A 58 -17.74 6.42 20.49
CA TYR A 58 -18.49 7.61 20.10
C TYR A 58 -17.71 8.71 19.37
N MET A 59 -16.40 8.60 19.17
CA MET A 59 -15.60 9.57 18.39
C MET A 59 -14.42 8.89 17.72
N ASN A 60 -14.23 9.17 16.42
CA ASN A 60 -13.07 8.74 15.67
C ASN A 60 -12.29 9.96 15.13
N GLU A 61 -10.98 10.03 15.42
CA GLU A 61 -10.01 11.01 14.89
C GLU A 61 -10.46 12.48 14.97
N ILE A 62 -11.23 12.82 15.99
CA ILE A 62 -11.95 14.08 16.12
C ILE A 62 -11.06 15.35 16.09
N LEU A 63 -9.76 15.22 16.32
CA LEU A 63 -8.80 16.32 16.21
C LEU A 63 -8.02 16.34 14.89
N LEU A 64 -8.16 15.35 14.02
CA LEU A 64 -7.37 15.24 12.79
C LEU A 64 -7.61 16.42 11.84
N VAL A 65 -8.86 16.71 11.53
CA VAL A 65 -9.26 17.85 10.69
C VAL A 65 -9.27 19.15 11.48
N THR A 66 -9.69 19.12 12.74
CA THR A 66 -9.74 20.27 13.63
C THR A 66 -8.41 21.03 13.65
N GLN A 67 -7.30 20.35 13.94
CA GLN A 67 -5.97 20.95 14.02
C GLN A 67 -5.41 21.38 12.66
N ARG A 68 -5.85 20.77 11.58
CA ARG A 68 -5.46 21.16 10.22
C ARG A 68 -6.21 22.42 9.75
N ARG A 69 -7.49 22.53 10.12
CA ARG A 69 -8.39 23.62 9.69
C ARG A 69 -8.17 24.91 10.48
N TYR A 70 -8.01 24.83 11.80
CA TYR A 70 -7.87 25.98 12.69
C TYR A 70 -6.42 26.13 13.12
N LYS A 71 -5.72 27.13 12.54
CA LYS A 71 -4.30 27.40 12.81
C LYS A 71 -4.08 28.41 13.92
N LYS A 72 -5.06 29.28 14.17
CA LYS A 72 -4.99 30.29 15.22
C LYS A 72 -5.61 29.77 16.50
N GLU A 73 -4.94 30.01 17.62
CA GLU A 73 -5.38 29.55 18.94
C GLU A 73 -6.78 30.08 19.29
N GLU A 74 -7.10 31.32 18.95
CA GLU A 74 -8.41 31.95 19.18
C GLU A 74 -9.56 31.26 18.43
N GLU A 75 -9.28 30.63 17.27
CA GLU A 75 -10.25 29.89 16.48
C GLU A 75 -10.32 28.42 16.94
N LEU A 76 -9.19 27.84 17.32
CA LEU A 76 -9.06 26.44 17.73
C LEU A 76 -9.67 26.19 19.12
N LYS A 77 -9.40 27.06 20.09
CA LYS A 77 -9.82 26.90 21.48
C LYS A 77 -11.33 26.63 21.67
N PRO A 78 -12.25 27.40 21.04
CA PRO A 78 -13.69 27.13 21.17
C PRO A 78 -14.10 25.77 20.61
N VAL A 79 -13.41 25.28 19.57
CA VAL A 79 -13.69 23.95 18.97
C VAL A 79 -13.24 22.85 19.92
N LEU A 80 -12.06 22.99 20.55
CA LEU A 80 -11.57 22.02 21.53
C LEU A 80 -12.45 21.97 22.77
N GLU A 81 -12.88 23.12 23.30
CA GLU A 81 -13.80 23.22 24.45
C GLU A 81 -15.14 22.53 24.13
N ARG A 82 -15.70 22.76 22.94
CA ARG A 82 -16.94 22.13 22.48
C ARG A 82 -16.77 20.61 22.32
N THR A 83 -15.64 20.17 21.78
CA THR A 83 -15.32 18.74 21.61
C THR A 83 -15.21 18.05 22.97
N LEU A 84 -14.48 18.64 23.92
CA LEU A 84 -14.34 18.11 25.27
C LEU A 84 -15.69 18.08 26.02
N SER A 85 -16.51 19.12 25.88
CA SER A 85 -17.85 19.18 26.46
C SER A 85 -18.74 18.07 25.90
N LEU A 86 -18.76 17.86 24.59
CA LEU A 86 -19.54 16.78 23.96
C LEU A 86 -19.06 15.41 24.41
N ALA A 87 -17.75 15.15 24.46
CA ALA A 87 -17.20 13.89 24.89
C ALA A 87 -17.63 13.53 26.34
N ASN A 88 -17.56 14.51 27.27
CA ASN A 88 -18.03 14.31 28.66
C ASN A 88 -19.55 14.04 28.72
N ARG A 89 -20.36 14.71 27.89
CA ARG A 89 -21.81 14.46 27.81
C ARG A 89 -22.11 13.05 27.32
N LEU A 90 -21.41 12.61 26.27
CA LEU A 90 -21.58 11.26 25.70
C LEU A 90 -21.13 10.17 26.66
N GLU A 91 -20.00 10.36 27.36
CA GLU A 91 -19.56 9.42 28.41
C GLU A 91 -20.62 9.26 29.51
N LYS A 92 -21.18 10.37 29.96
CA LYS A 92 -22.27 10.33 30.95
C LYS A 92 -23.48 9.56 30.43
N VAL A 93 -23.92 9.84 29.19
CA VAL A 93 -25.04 9.12 28.54
C VAL A 93 -24.74 7.64 28.43
N LEU A 94 -23.55 7.26 28.02
CA LEU A 94 -23.12 5.86 27.88
C LEU A 94 -23.23 5.14 29.23
N LYS A 95 -22.70 5.72 30.32
CA LYS A 95 -22.72 5.12 31.63
C LYS A 95 -24.12 5.08 32.27
N GLU A 96 -25.03 5.99 31.88
CA GLU A 96 -26.45 5.95 32.24
C GLU A 96 -27.19 4.79 31.57
N GLU A 97 -26.89 4.52 30.27
CA GLU A 97 -27.54 3.47 29.48
C GLU A 97 -26.92 2.08 29.72
N ASP A 98 -25.58 2.01 29.84
CA ASP A 98 -24.84 0.78 30.11
C ASP A 98 -23.61 1.03 30.99
N SER A 99 -23.72 0.69 32.26
CA SER A 99 -22.61 0.76 33.23
C SER A 99 -21.74 -0.50 33.24
N THR A 100 -22.05 -1.51 32.45
CA THR A 100 -21.39 -2.82 32.46
C THR A 100 -20.30 -2.97 31.44
N ARG A 101 -20.43 -2.28 30.30
CA ARG A 101 -19.43 -2.28 29.24
C ARG A 101 -18.53 -1.06 29.33
N VAL A 102 -17.32 -1.23 28.80
CA VAL A 102 -16.32 -0.16 28.73
C VAL A 102 -16.61 0.81 27.58
N SER A 103 -16.20 2.07 27.77
CA SER A 103 -16.26 3.12 26.75
C SER A 103 -14.92 3.28 26.05
N THR A 104 -14.95 3.79 24.81
CA THR A 104 -13.74 4.07 24.04
C THR A 104 -13.92 5.19 23.02
N MET A 105 -12.82 5.82 22.65
CA MET A 105 -12.68 6.74 21.50
C MET A 105 -11.43 6.36 20.71
N ALA A 106 -11.48 6.50 19.39
CA ALA A 106 -10.34 6.26 18.52
C ALA A 106 -9.61 7.57 18.18
N PHE A 107 -8.31 7.64 18.47
CA PHE A 107 -7.45 8.80 18.28
C PHE A 107 -6.39 8.53 17.22
N HIS A 108 -6.17 9.45 16.27
CA HIS A 108 -4.97 9.35 15.44
C HIS A 108 -3.70 9.56 16.29
N GLY A 109 -2.56 9.04 15.83
CA GLY A 109 -1.30 9.02 16.57
C GLY A 109 -0.74 10.41 16.94
N SER A 110 -1.44 11.13 17.82
CA SER A 110 -1.06 12.47 18.30
C SER A 110 -1.22 12.61 19.81
N ASN A 111 -0.25 13.25 20.45
CA ASN A 111 -0.29 13.56 21.89
C ASN A 111 -1.38 14.58 22.27
N SER A 112 -1.88 15.35 21.31
CA SER A 112 -2.85 16.43 21.52
C SER A 112 -4.14 15.98 22.18
N TYR A 113 -4.57 14.74 22.00
CA TYR A 113 -5.74 14.18 22.68
C TYR A 113 -5.57 14.14 24.20
N ASN A 114 -4.40 13.76 24.67
CA ASN A 114 -4.07 13.78 26.09
C ASN A 114 -3.90 15.21 26.63
N GLU A 115 -3.30 16.11 25.83
CA GLU A 115 -3.10 17.53 26.19
C GLU A 115 -4.43 18.27 26.34
N VAL A 116 -5.42 17.96 25.50
CA VAL A 116 -6.78 18.50 25.57
C VAL A 116 -7.60 17.85 26.70
N GLY A 117 -7.20 16.67 27.17
CA GLY A 117 -7.87 15.93 28.24
C GLY A 117 -8.86 14.85 27.77
N LEU A 118 -8.98 14.62 26.45
CA LEU A 118 -9.86 13.59 25.90
C LEU A 118 -9.45 12.17 26.33
N GLY A 119 -8.13 11.91 26.43
CA GLY A 119 -7.60 10.61 26.85
C GLY A 119 -7.96 10.18 28.29
N ASN A 120 -8.54 11.09 29.12
CA ASN A 120 -8.96 10.80 30.50
C ASN A 120 -10.47 10.55 30.64
N ILE A 121 -11.24 10.53 29.56
CA ILE A 121 -12.70 10.45 29.60
C ILE A 121 -13.16 8.99 29.54
N THR A 122 -12.67 8.24 28.55
CA THR A 122 -13.10 6.85 28.32
C THR A 122 -12.33 5.84 29.16
N ASP A 123 -12.89 4.67 29.35
CA ASP A 123 -12.24 3.56 30.06
C ASP A 123 -11.02 3.02 29.29
N ILE A 124 -11.10 2.98 27.96
CA ILE A 124 -10.02 2.51 27.06
C ILE A 124 -9.73 3.61 26.05
N VAL A 125 -8.44 3.82 25.77
CA VAL A 125 -7.98 4.72 24.69
C VAL A 125 -7.68 3.91 23.44
N GLY A 126 -8.41 4.17 22.35
CA GLY A 126 -8.13 3.62 21.02
C GLY A 126 -7.12 4.48 20.26
N TRP A 127 -6.16 3.85 19.60
CA TRP A 127 -5.16 4.52 18.79
C TRP A 127 -5.19 4.03 17.34
N ASN A 128 -5.43 4.94 16.38
CA ASN A 128 -5.26 4.70 14.95
C ASN A 128 -3.82 4.99 14.59
N LEU A 129 -3.03 3.95 14.31
CA LEU A 129 -1.58 4.03 14.17
C LEU A 129 -1.12 3.52 12.81
N TYR A 130 -0.46 4.41 12.06
CA TYR A 130 -0.03 4.13 10.68
C TYR A 130 1.46 4.45 10.46
N GLN A 131 2.30 4.33 11.49
CA GLN A 131 3.75 4.49 11.36
C GLN A 131 4.30 3.49 10.33
N GLY A 132 5.15 3.97 9.45
CA GLY A 132 5.61 3.18 8.31
C GLY A 132 4.66 3.21 7.10
N TRP A 133 3.45 3.78 7.21
CA TRP A 133 2.57 4.04 6.08
C TRP A 133 2.44 5.54 5.80
N TYR A 134 1.80 6.34 6.67
CA TYR A 134 1.63 7.80 6.46
C TYR A 134 2.79 8.67 6.93
N GLY A 135 3.82 8.12 7.49
CA GLY A 135 5.00 8.81 7.97
C GLY A 135 5.84 7.92 8.87
N GLU A 136 7.01 8.40 9.24
CA GLU A 136 7.99 7.66 10.03
C GLU A 136 8.42 6.31 9.38
N ASN A 137 9.14 5.50 10.15
CA ASN A 137 9.44 4.11 9.80
C ASN A 137 8.55 3.17 10.64
N LEU A 138 8.59 1.87 10.33
CA LEU A 138 7.81 0.85 11.03
C LEU A 138 8.07 0.86 12.54
N THR A 139 9.34 1.07 12.97
CA THR A 139 9.71 1.10 14.40
C THR A 139 9.16 2.33 15.16
N GLY A 140 8.54 3.28 14.48
CA GLY A 140 7.77 4.34 15.10
C GLY A 140 6.54 3.83 15.85
N PHE A 141 6.02 2.66 15.46
CA PHE A 141 4.86 2.03 16.07
C PHE A 141 5.12 1.64 17.54
N GLU A 142 6.11 0.78 17.80
CA GLU A 142 6.45 0.36 19.18
C GLU A 142 6.97 1.53 20.02
N ARG A 143 7.67 2.49 19.39
CA ARG A 143 8.11 3.70 20.08
C ARG A 143 6.91 4.50 20.58
N PHE A 144 5.90 4.75 19.73
CA PHE A 144 4.68 5.49 20.11
C PHE A 144 3.95 4.79 21.27
N LEU A 145 3.71 3.48 21.17
CA LEU A 145 3.04 2.70 22.21
C LEU A 145 3.79 2.77 23.55
N THR A 146 5.11 2.60 23.51
CA THR A 146 5.98 2.67 24.70
C THR A 146 5.93 4.06 25.34
N GLU A 147 5.98 5.13 24.55
CA GLU A 147 5.93 6.51 25.04
C GLU A 147 4.55 6.83 25.67
N GLN A 148 3.45 6.39 25.04
CA GLN A 148 2.11 6.58 25.60
C GLN A 148 1.95 5.83 26.93
N HIS A 149 2.35 4.56 27.00
CA HIS A 149 2.30 3.80 28.23
C HIS A 149 3.16 4.40 29.36
N LYS A 150 4.36 4.90 29.02
CA LYS A 150 5.23 5.56 30.00
C LYS A 150 4.63 6.86 30.56
N LYS A 151 3.95 7.64 29.73
CA LYS A 151 3.30 8.90 30.14
C LYS A 151 2.00 8.67 30.88
N HIS A 152 1.24 7.63 30.50
CA HIS A 152 -0.10 7.31 30.99
C HIS A 152 -0.20 5.83 31.37
N PRO A 153 0.54 5.36 32.41
CA PRO A 153 0.65 3.94 32.72
C PRO A 153 -0.64 3.27 33.21
N SER A 154 -1.62 4.06 33.63
CA SER A 154 -2.94 3.58 34.09
C SER A 154 -3.98 3.53 32.98
N HIS A 155 -3.70 4.03 31.76
CA HIS A 155 -4.65 4.00 30.66
C HIS A 155 -4.55 2.68 29.91
N PRO A 156 -5.60 1.84 29.90
CA PRO A 156 -5.68 0.72 28.97
C PRO A 156 -5.70 1.23 27.52
N MET A 157 -4.97 0.57 26.65
CA MET A 157 -4.88 0.97 25.24
C MET A 157 -5.26 -0.17 24.31
N ILE A 158 -5.93 0.19 23.21
CA ILE A 158 -6.17 -0.70 22.07
C ILE A 158 -5.67 0.00 20.79
N VAL A 159 -5.07 -0.74 19.88
CA VAL A 159 -4.77 -0.21 18.54
C VAL A 159 -6.01 -0.39 17.68
N SER A 160 -6.81 0.67 17.57
CA SER A 160 -8.11 0.64 16.90
C SER A 160 -8.01 0.61 15.38
N GLU A 161 -6.90 1.11 14.80
CA GLU A 161 -6.62 0.97 13.37
C GLU A 161 -5.13 0.88 13.11
N TYR A 162 -4.76 0.00 12.16
CA TYR A 162 -3.46 -0.05 11.50
C TYR A 162 -3.61 -0.74 10.15
N GLY A 163 -2.78 -0.40 9.16
CA GLY A 163 -2.87 -1.04 7.84
C GLY A 163 -2.08 -0.30 6.76
N ALA A 164 -1.75 -1.01 5.70
CA ALA A 164 -1.10 -0.51 4.50
C ALA A 164 -1.89 -0.90 3.26
N GLY A 165 -1.95 -0.02 2.26
CA GLY A 165 -2.62 -0.30 0.99
C GLY A 165 -1.78 -1.21 0.10
N SER A 166 -2.45 -1.99 -0.76
CA SER A 166 -1.81 -2.81 -1.79
C SER A 166 -2.64 -2.91 -3.06
N ASP A 167 -1.95 -3.02 -4.18
CA ASP A 167 -2.51 -3.21 -5.52
C ASP A 167 -1.88 -4.46 -6.13
N LYS A 168 -2.70 -5.44 -6.54
CA LYS A 168 -2.24 -6.73 -7.07
C LYS A 168 -1.37 -6.63 -8.34
N ARG A 169 -1.36 -5.46 -9.01
CA ARG A 169 -0.55 -5.20 -10.19
C ARG A 169 0.86 -4.72 -9.85
N LEU A 170 1.12 -4.35 -8.57
CA LEU A 170 2.37 -3.78 -8.09
C LEU A 170 3.12 -4.76 -7.18
N HIS A 171 4.36 -5.05 -7.55
CA HIS A 171 5.26 -5.93 -6.79
C HIS A 171 6.63 -5.29 -6.61
N SER A 172 7.28 -5.50 -5.48
CA SER A 172 8.61 -4.92 -5.21
C SER A 172 9.54 -5.89 -4.51
N LEU A 173 10.78 -5.94 -4.97
CA LEU A 173 11.87 -6.64 -4.27
C LEU A 173 12.51 -5.78 -3.17
N GLN A 174 12.20 -4.47 -3.16
CA GLN A 174 12.63 -3.49 -2.15
C GLN A 174 11.45 -2.62 -1.71
N PRO A 175 10.43 -3.23 -1.04
CA PRO A 175 9.18 -2.56 -0.74
C PRO A 175 9.35 -1.43 0.27
N HIS A 176 8.68 -0.30 0.01
CA HIS A 176 8.67 0.88 0.87
C HIS A 176 7.27 1.52 0.96
N ALA A 177 7.09 2.40 1.93
CA ALA A 177 5.81 3.08 2.18
C ALA A 177 5.28 3.78 0.92
N PHE A 178 3.99 3.66 0.68
CA PHE A 178 3.29 4.23 -0.48
C PHE A 178 3.69 3.70 -1.85
N ASP A 179 4.39 2.58 -1.95
CA ASP A 179 4.63 1.92 -3.22
C ASP A 179 3.45 1.02 -3.65
N PHE A 180 2.50 0.79 -2.75
CA PHE A 180 1.33 -0.06 -2.93
C PHE A 180 1.63 -1.49 -3.39
N SER A 181 2.88 -1.94 -3.24
CA SER A 181 3.22 -3.32 -3.54
C SER A 181 2.59 -4.29 -2.54
N ILE A 182 2.27 -5.49 -3.02
CA ILE A 182 1.81 -6.59 -2.16
C ILE A 182 2.85 -6.88 -1.08
N GLU A 183 4.12 -6.82 -1.42
CA GLU A 183 5.24 -7.11 -0.51
C GLU A 183 5.39 -6.03 0.59
N TYR A 184 4.97 -4.77 0.32
CA TYR A 184 4.97 -3.76 1.39
C TYR A 184 3.85 -4.00 2.40
N GLN A 185 2.64 -4.34 1.95
CA GLN A 185 1.55 -4.71 2.85
C GLN A 185 1.95 -5.92 3.71
N GLN A 186 2.58 -6.93 3.12
CA GLN A 186 3.13 -8.09 3.85
C GLN A 186 4.12 -7.63 4.93
N LYS A 187 5.17 -6.89 4.55
CA LYS A 187 6.20 -6.38 5.46
C LYS A 187 5.62 -5.55 6.61
N TYR A 188 4.62 -4.72 6.31
CA TYR A 188 3.95 -3.87 7.30
C TYR A 188 3.22 -4.71 8.35
N LEU A 189 2.41 -5.67 7.92
CA LEU A 189 1.60 -6.49 8.83
C LEU A 189 2.44 -7.55 9.57
N GLU A 190 3.49 -8.08 8.94
CA GLU A 190 4.48 -8.96 9.58
C GLU A 190 5.27 -8.25 10.68
N HIS A 191 5.39 -6.91 10.62
CA HIS A 191 5.98 -6.11 11.69
C HIS A 191 4.98 -5.81 12.82
N TYR A 192 3.74 -5.44 12.46
CA TYR A 192 2.76 -4.97 13.44
C TYR A 192 2.20 -6.08 14.33
N LEU A 193 1.88 -7.25 13.76
CA LEU A 193 1.24 -8.33 14.52
C LEU A 193 2.07 -8.82 15.70
N PRO A 194 3.38 -9.15 15.58
CA PRO A 194 4.19 -9.55 16.72
C PRO A 194 4.26 -8.48 17.81
N VAL A 195 4.37 -7.21 17.45
CA VAL A 195 4.39 -6.11 18.43
C VAL A 195 3.09 -6.05 19.22
N LEU A 196 1.93 -6.24 18.57
CA LEU A 196 0.63 -6.27 19.24
C LEU A 196 0.50 -7.47 20.18
N GLU A 197 0.96 -8.65 19.75
CA GLU A 197 0.87 -9.89 20.53
C GLU A 197 1.83 -9.90 21.74
N GLU A 198 3.02 -9.30 21.60
CA GLU A 198 4.07 -9.32 22.62
C GLU A 198 3.99 -8.13 23.60
N THR A 199 3.15 -7.11 23.34
CA THR A 199 3.07 -5.90 24.17
C THR A 199 2.01 -6.04 25.26
N PRO A 200 2.37 -6.27 26.55
CA PRO A 200 1.44 -6.71 27.59
C PRO A 200 0.45 -5.64 28.07
N TYR A 201 0.66 -4.37 27.72
CA TYR A 201 -0.21 -3.25 28.09
C TYR A 201 -1.17 -2.82 26.96
N ILE A 202 -1.21 -3.59 25.86
CA ILE A 202 -2.16 -3.41 24.75
C ILE A 202 -3.27 -4.44 24.89
N CYS A 203 -4.53 -4.00 24.94
CA CYS A 203 -5.70 -4.89 25.05
C CYS A 203 -5.95 -5.70 23.77
N GLY A 204 -5.46 -5.21 22.61
CA GLY A 204 -5.65 -5.83 21.31
C GLY A 204 -5.42 -4.85 20.17
N GLY A 205 -5.66 -5.31 18.94
CA GLY A 205 -5.56 -4.49 17.74
C GLY A 205 -6.54 -4.92 16.66
N THR A 206 -7.07 -3.94 15.91
CA THR A 206 -7.96 -4.18 14.79
C THR A 206 -7.34 -3.62 13.50
N HIS A 207 -7.22 -4.48 12.50
CA HIS A 207 -6.68 -4.08 11.21
C HIS A 207 -7.69 -3.21 10.44
N TRP A 208 -7.26 -2.06 9.91
CA TRP A 208 -8.02 -1.26 8.98
C TRP A 208 -7.56 -1.58 7.55
N ASN A 209 -8.31 -2.40 6.80
CA ASN A 209 -9.63 -2.92 7.15
C ASN A 209 -9.75 -4.38 6.68
N PHE A 210 -10.91 -5.01 6.84
CA PHE A 210 -11.07 -6.40 6.42
C PHE A 210 -11.20 -6.54 4.90
N ILE A 211 -11.99 -5.67 4.24
CA ILE A 211 -12.31 -5.75 2.81
C ILE A 211 -12.01 -4.43 2.10
N ASP A 212 -11.39 -4.48 0.92
CA ASP A 212 -11.26 -3.31 0.06
C ASP A 212 -12.65 -2.75 -0.27
N PHE A 213 -12.84 -1.45 -0.09
CA PHE A 213 -14.14 -0.82 -0.28
C PHE A 213 -14.08 0.49 -1.05
N SER A 214 -15.21 0.87 -1.67
CA SER A 214 -15.33 2.13 -2.40
C SER A 214 -15.18 3.34 -1.48
N SER A 215 -14.30 4.26 -1.84
CA SER A 215 -14.01 5.49 -1.10
C SER A 215 -13.83 6.65 -2.06
N ALA A 216 -14.84 7.49 -2.19
CA ALA A 216 -14.94 8.53 -3.22
C ALA A 216 -13.76 9.52 -3.26
N LEU A 217 -13.05 9.69 -2.15
CA LEU A 217 -11.98 10.66 -2.00
C LEU A 217 -10.58 10.05 -2.11
N ARG A 218 -10.47 8.76 -2.46
CA ARG A 218 -9.19 8.09 -2.68
C ARG A 218 -8.86 8.02 -4.15
N ASP A 219 -7.67 8.48 -4.48
CA ASP A 219 -7.17 8.59 -5.86
C ASP A 219 -5.83 7.85 -6.07
N GLU A 220 -5.42 7.02 -5.10
CA GLU A 220 -4.13 6.32 -5.10
C GLU A 220 -4.02 5.30 -6.28
N SER A 221 -3.23 4.24 -6.12
CA SER A 221 -2.99 3.23 -7.19
C SER A 221 -4.28 2.60 -7.74
N MET A 222 -5.31 2.46 -6.90
CA MET A 222 -6.66 2.02 -7.25
C MET A 222 -7.65 3.16 -6.98
N PRO A 223 -7.98 3.99 -7.98
CA PRO A 223 -8.85 5.15 -7.78
C PRO A 223 -10.22 4.76 -7.21
N ARG A 224 -10.71 5.56 -6.26
CA ARG A 224 -12.00 5.37 -5.56
C ARG A 224 -12.10 4.11 -4.72
N ILE A 225 -10.95 3.50 -4.38
CA ILE A 225 -10.89 2.30 -3.54
C ILE A 225 -9.97 2.56 -2.33
N ASN A 226 -10.44 2.25 -1.13
CA ASN A 226 -9.57 2.03 0.02
C ASN A 226 -9.07 0.59 -0.05
N ASN A 227 -7.81 0.41 -0.44
CA ASN A 227 -7.20 -0.88 -0.75
C ASN A 227 -6.35 -1.49 0.38
N LYS A 228 -6.69 -1.14 1.64
CA LYS A 228 -6.02 -1.68 2.84
C LYS A 228 -6.61 -3.01 3.33
N GLY A 229 -7.58 -3.58 2.61
CA GLY A 229 -8.23 -4.84 3.00
C GLY A 229 -7.27 -6.01 3.16
N LEU A 230 -7.65 -6.96 4.01
CA LEU A 230 -7.08 -8.32 4.04
C LEU A 230 -7.64 -9.16 2.88
N VAL A 231 -8.80 -8.76 2.35
CA VAL A 231 -9.42 -9.34 1.17
C VAL A 231 -9.75 -8.24 0.16
N TYR A 232 -9.80 -8.59 -1.12
CA TYR A 232 -10.24 -7.69 -2.18
C TYR A 232 -11.75 -7.36 -2.09
N SER A 233 -12.24 -6.42 -2.90
CA SER A 233 -13.66 -6.02 -2.92
C SER A 233 -14.61 -7.16 -3.30
N ASP A 234 -14.13 -8.14 -4.06
CA ASP A 234 -14.86 -9.37 -4.42
C ASP A 234 -14.80 -10.46 -3.33
N ARG A 235 -14.16 -10.15 -2.19
CA ARG A 235 -13.92 -11.03 -1.04
C ARG A 235 -12.90 -12.14 -1.28
N SER A 236 -12.19 -12.17 -2.40
CA SER A 236 -11.03 -13.05 -2.56
C SER A 236 -9.91 -12.63 -1.60
N PRO A 237 -9.26 -13.58 -0.91
CA PRO A 237 -8.25 -13.25 0.09
C PRO A 237 -6.96 -12.78 -0.56
N LYS A 238 -6.35 -11.71 0.02
CA LYS A 238 -4.97 -11.30 -0.25
C LYS A 238 -4.00 -12.21 0.50
N ASP A 239 -2.72 -12.17 0.18
CA ASP A 239 -1.71 -12.99 0.85
C ASP A 239 -1.67 -12.78 2.37
N VAL A 240 -1.81 -11.55 2.81
CA VAL A 240 -1.82 -11.18 4.23
C VAL A 240 -2.98 -11.78 5.03
N TYR A 241 -4.08 -12.13 4.38
CA TYR A 241 -5.15 -12.93 5.00
C TYR A 241 -4.61 -14.29 5.47
N TYR A 242 -3.75 -14.93 4.68
CA TYR A 242 -3.16 -16.22 5.03
C TYR A 242 -2.08 -16.09 6.11
N TYR A 243 -1.40 -14.94 6.19
CA TYR A 243 -0.51 -14.63 7.31
C TYR A 243 -1.28 -14.61 8.63
N TYR A 244 -2.38 -13.84 8.70
CA TYR A 244 -3.24 -13.81 9.90
C TYR A 244 -3.89 -15.16 10.17
N LYS A 245 -4.32 -15.87 9.13
CA LYS A 245 -4.87 -17.23 9.26
C LYS A 245 -3.84 -18.20 9.86
N ALA A 246 -2.57 -18.11 9.45
CA ALA A 246 -1.49 -18.91 10.02
C ALA A 246 -1.22 -18.56 11.48
N ALA A 247 -1.26 -17.26 11.83
CA ALA A 247 -1.05 -16.80 13.19
C ALA A 247 -2.18 -17.22 14.15
N TRP A 248 -3.44 -17.08 13.73
CA TRP A 248 -4.59 -17.23 14.64
C TRP A 248 -5.28 -18.59 14.60
N ARG A 249 -5.19 -19.33 13.49
CA ARG A 249 -5.86 -20.63 13.34
C ARG A 249 -4.90 -21.81 13.60
N GLN A 250 -4.56 -22.00 14.88
CA GLN A 250 -3.69 -23.10 15.31
C GLN A 250 -4.39 -24.48 15.31
N ASP A 251 -5.71 -24.50 15.12
CA ASP A 251 -6.55 -25.69 15.06
C ASP A 251 -6.53 -26.39 13.68
N ILE A 252 -6.19 -25.66 12.61
CA ILE A 252 -6.10 -26.17 11.24
C ILE A 252 -4.73 -25.85 10.63
N PRO A 253 -4.18 -26.74 9.75
CA PRO A 253 -2.95 -26.43 9.05
C PRO A 253 -3.19 -25.35 7.98
N VAL A 254 -2.25 -24.41 7.89
CA VAL A 254 -2.21 -23.37 6.87
C VAL A 254 -0.91 -23.51 6.07
N LEU A 255 -1.03 -23.47 4.76
CA LEU A 255 0.10 -23.42 3.82
C LEU A 255 -0.31 -22.60 2.61
N HIS A 256 0.43 -21.51 2.32
CA HIS A 256 0.08 -20.60 1.24
C HIS A 256 1.35 -19.98 0.63
N ILE A 257 1.53 -20.17 -0.67
CA ILE A 257 2.59 -19.50 -1.45
C ILE A 257 2.10 -18.09 -1.75
N ALA A 258 2.83 -17.07 -1.29
CA ALA A 258 2.47 -15.67 -1.43
C ALA A 258 2.82 -15.09 -2.82
N SER A 259 2.36 -13.85 -3.08
CA SER A 259 2.47 -13.14 -4.35
C SER A 259 1.85 -13.92 -5.52
N ARG A 260 0.66 -14.49 -5.27
CA ARG A 260 -0.07 -15.32 -6.24
C ARG A 260 -0.56 -14.52 -7.44
N ASP A 261 -0.85 -13.23 -7.25
CA ASP A 261 -1.24 -12.31 -8.32
C ASP A 261 -0.09 -12.02 -9.28
N TRP A 262 1.17 -12.24 -8.86
CA TRP A 262 2.36 -12.05 -9.68
C TRP A 262 2.71 -13.30 -10.49
N THR A 263 1.84 -13.68 -11.41
CA THR A 263 2.02 -14.87 -12.27
C THR A 263 2.97 -14.62 -13.45
N HIS A 264 3.16 -13.37 -13.87
CA HIS A 264 4.12 -12.97 -14.91
C HIS A 264 5.27 -12.22 -14.25
N ARG A 265 6.36 -12.92 -13.95
CA ARG A 265 7.54 -12.36 -13.29
C ARG A 265 8.64 -12.05 -14.27
N SER A 266 9.42 -11.03 -13.96
CA SER A 266 10.60 -10.66 -14.71
C SER A 266 11.73 -10.32 -13.74
N GLY A 267 12.95 -10.30 -14.26
CA GLY A 267 14.13 -9.92 -13.48
C GLY A 267 15.37 -9.85 -14.37
N VAL A 268 16.38 -9.12 -13.90
CA VAL A 268 17.64 -8.96 -14.63
C VAL A 268 18.45 -10.26 -14.54
N GLN A 269 18.81 -10.82 -15.70
CA GLN A 269 19.59 -12.05 -15.81
C GLN A 269 21.05 -11.74 -16.16
N HIS A 270 21.98 -12.25 -15.36
CA HIS A 270 23.42 -12.16 -15.60
C HIS A 270 23.93 -13.41 -16.33
N GLY A 271 24.28 -13.25 -17.59
CA GLY A 271 24.73 -14.35 -18.44
C GLY A 271 23.64 -15.41 -18.67
N LYS A 272 23.99 -16.69 -18.48
CA LYS A 272 23.05 -17.83 -18.65
C LYS A 272 22.52 -18.41 -17.34
N ALA A 273 22.93 -17.87 -16.20
CA ALA A 273 22.48 -18.35 -14.90
C ALA A 273 20.99 -18.05 -14.69
N PRO A 274 20.25 -18.92 -13.99
CA PRO A 274 18.89 -18.61 -13.55
C PRO A 274 18.88 -17.36 -12.66
N THR A 275 17.80 -16.59 -12.73
CA THR A 275 17.60 -15.40 -11.90
C THR A 275 16.96 -15.81 -10.56
N PRO A 276 17.64 -15.64 -9.41
CA PRO A 276 17.03 -15.92 -8.13
C PRO A 276 16.03 -14.83 -7.75
N LEU A 277 14.78 -15.22 -7.46
CA LEU A 277 13.78 -14.33 -6.89
C LEU A 277 13.21 -14.92 -5.60
N PRO A 278 12.83 -14.09 -4.61
CA PRO A 278 12.20 -14.56 -3.39
C PRO A 278 10.80 -15.11 -3.67
N VAL A 279 10.50 -16.25 -3.06
CA VAL A 279 9.16 -16.82 -2.97
C VAL A 279 8.86 -17.04 -1.49
N LYS A 280 7.89 -16.30 -0.96
CA LYS A 280 7.46 -16.36 0.44
C LYS A 280 6.34 -17.38 0.59
N VAL A 281 6.32 -18.09 1.70
CA VAL A 281 5.27 -19.03 2.10
C VAL A 281 4.78 -18.67 3.48
N TYR A 282 3.47 -18.56 3.67
CA TYR A 282 2.83 -18.42 4.97
C TYR A 282 2.34 -19.76 5.50
N THR A 283 2.68 -20.08 6.74
CA THR A 283 2.32 -21.34 7.36
C THR A 283 2.36 -21.28 8.89
N ASN A 284 1.53 -22.09 9.56
CA ASN A 284 1.61 -22.38 10.99
C ASN A 284 2.29 -23.73 11.26
N LEU A 285 2.89 -24.35 10.24
CA LEU A 285 3.62 -25.61 10.38
C LEU A 285 5.12 -25.34 10.59
N PRO A 286 5.85 -26.22 11.29
CA PRO A 286 7.20 -25.94 11.74
C PRO A 286 8.24 -25.86 10.61
N GLU A 287 7.97 -26.48 9.46
CA GLU A 287 8.92 -26.62 8.35
C GLU A 287 8.18 -26.72 7.03
N VAL A 288 8.74 -26.11 5.98
CA VAL A 288 8.23 -26.17 4.60
C VAL A 288 9.32 -26.68 3.67
N GLU A 289 8.96 -27.54 2.73
CA GLU A 289 9.77 -27.91 1.57
C GLU A 289 9.19 -27.27 0.32
N LEU A 290 10.03 -26.54 -0.45
CA LEU A 290 9.62 -25.89 -1.69
C LEU A 290 10.20 -26.61 -2.90
N PHE A 291 9.42 -26.70 -3.96
CA PHE A 291 9.80 -27.33 -5.22
C PHE A 291 9.63 -26.37 -6.39
N ILE A 292 10.54 -26.44 -7.36
CA ILE A 292 10.41 -25.81 -8.67
C ILE A 292 10.47 -26.90 -9.75
N ASP A 293 9.42 -27.02 -10.56
CA ASP A 293 9.29 -28.03 -11.63
C ASP A 293 9.54 -29.46 -11.11
N GLY A 294 9.05 -29.78 -9.91
CA GLY A 294 9.23 -31.06 -9.23
C GLY A 294 10.61 -31.28 -8.58
N LYS A 295 11.53 -30.31 -8.70
CA LYS A 295 12.85 -30.37 -8.04
C LYS A 295 12.81 -29.67 -6.69
N SER A 296 13.15 -30.38 -5.63
CA SER A 296 13.24 -29.82 -4.28
C SER A 296 14.33 -28.74 -4.17
N LEU A 297 14.01 -27.64 -3.51
CA LEU A 297 14.93 -26.58 -3.07
C LEU A 297 15.33 -26.75 -1.61
N GLY A 298 14.91 -27.87 -1.00
CA GLY A 298 15.18 -28.21 0.40
C GLY A 298 14.08 -27.72 1.34
N LYS A 299 14.30 -28.02 2.61
CA LYS A 299 13.40 -27.66 3.71
C LYS A 299 13.93 -26.46 4.48
N GLN A 300 13.02 -25.58 4.91
CA GLN A 300 13.34 -24.45 5.78
C GLN A 300 12.38 -24.39 6.95
N LYS A 301 12.88 -23.99 8.11
CA LYS A 301 12.08 -23.77 9.32
C LYS A 301 11.22 -22.52 9.18
N THR A 302 10.03 -22.58 9.75
CA THR A 302 9.12 -21.45 9.84
C THR A 302 9.55 -20.52 10.98
N GLU A 303 9.60 -19.23 10.69
CA GLU A 303 9.82 -18.16 11.68
C GLU A 303 8.71 -17.13 11.54
N ASN A 304 8.03 -16.78 12.62
CA ASN A 304 6.91 -15.84 12.63
C ASN A 304 5.89 -16.09 11.50
N TYR A 305 5.50 -17.36 11.33
CA TYR A 305 4.54 -17.83 10.32
C TYR A 305 5.00 -17.65 8.87
N THR A 306 6.27 -17.36 8.62
CA THR A 306 6.83 -17.11 7.29
C THR A 306 8.04 -17.96 6.98
N VAL A 307 8.21 -18.30 5.70
CA VAL A 307 9.42 -18.91 5.12
C VAL A 307 9.68 -18.24 3.78
N THR A 308 10.94 -17.88 3.47
CA THR A 308 11.28 -17.29 2.16
C THR A 308 12.38 -18.09 1.49
N PHE A 309 12.10 -18.59 0.28
CA PHE A 309 13.05 -19.31 -0.56
C PHE A 309 13.58 -18.42 -1.68
N GLN A 310 14.87 -18.56 -2.03
CA GLN A 310 15.44 -18.00 -3.25
C GLN A 310 15.27 -19.00 -4.39
N VAL A 311 14.32 -18.74 -5.29
CA VAL A 311 13.92 -19.65 -6.36
C VAL A 311 14.61 -19.28 -7.67
N PRO A 312 15.36 -20.20 -8.31
CA PRO A 312 16.13 -19.93 -9.52
C PRO A 312 15.26 -20.02 -10.77
N PHE A 313 14.74 -18.88 -11.24
CA PHE A 313 13.90 -18.81 -12.43
C PHE A 313 14.73 -18.75 -13.73
N SER A 314 14.22 -19.42 -14.77
CA SER A 314 14.73 -19.36 -16.15
C SER A 314 13.59 -19.01 -17.12
N ARG A 315 13.92 -18.66 -18.37
CA ARG A 315 12.92 -18.28 -19.39
C ARG A 315 11.99 -19.46 -19.75
N LYS A 316 10.93 -19.61 -19.00
CA LYS A 316 9.82 -20.56 -19.26
C LYS A 316 8.69 -20.37 -18.24
N GLU A 317 7.63 -21.13 -18.41
CA GLU A 317 6.66 -21.37 -17.36
C GLU A 317 7.24 -22.31 -16.31
N HIS A 318 7.05 -21.99 -15.03
CA HIS A 318 7.47 -22.79 -13.88
C HIS A 318 6.27 -23.20 -13.05
N PHE A 319 6.34 -24.40 -12.53
CA PHE A 319 5.42 -24.92 -11.52
C PHE A 319 6.12 -24.89 -10.15
N ILE A 320 5.61 -24.06 -9.25
CA ILE A 320 6.10 -23.96 -7.87
C ILE A 320 5.12 -24.69 -6.97
N SER A 321 5.60 -25.57 -6.11
CA SER A 321 4.77 -26.19 -5.07
C SER A 321 5.47 -26.18 -3.72
N ALA A 322 4.69 -25.97 -2.67
CA ALA A 322 5.12 -26.05 -1.29
C ALA A 322 4.46 -27.25 -0.61
N GLN A 323 5.22 -27.96 0.20
CA GLN A 323 4.74 -29.09 0.99
C GLN A 323 5.13 -28.91 2.44
N ALA A 324 4.24 -29.27 3.36
CA ALA A 324 4.50 -29.28 4.78
C ALA A 324 3.75 -30.43 5.47
N GLU A 325 4.34 -30.97 6.54
CA GLU A 325 3.77 -32.05 7.31
C GLU A 325 2.92 -31.53 8.46
N ASN A 326 1.69 -32.00 8.57
CA ASN A 326 0.81 -31.76 9.71
C ASN A 326 0.86 -32.94 10.68
N LYS A 327 1.56 -32.79 11.79
CA LYS A 327 1.70 -33.79 12.85
C LYS A 327 0.66 -33.54 13.96
N LYS A 328 -0.63 -33.81 13.73
CA LYS A 328 -1.69 -33.59 14.72
C LYS A 328 -1.84 -34.68 15.80
N SER A 329 -1.29 -35.88 15.57
CA SER A 329 -1.30 -36.97 16.55
C SER A 329 -0.20 -38.00 16.24
N ASP A 330 0.16 -38.82 17.23
CA ASP A 330 1.19 -39.87 17.09
C ASP A 330 0.87 -40.94 16.03
N GLN A 331 -0.30 -40.89 15.39
CA GLN A 331 -0.77 -41.95 14.48
C GLN A 331 -1.05 -41.49 13.04
N SER A 332 -1.05 -40.22 12.71
CA SER A 332 -1.24 -39.76 11.31
C SER A 332 -0.45 -38.48 10.99
N ILE A 333 0.46 -38.61 10.03
CA ILE A 333 1.11 -37.48 9.35
C ILE A 333 0.31 -37.26 8.08
N SER A 334 -0.27 -36.04 7.93
CA SER A 334 -0.88 -35.63 6.67
C SER A 334 0.01 -34.59 6.01
N MET A 335 0.36 -34.80 4.75
CA MET A 335 0.98 -33.80 3.89
C MET A 335 -0.10 -32.82 3.42
N ILE A 336 0.21 -31.54 3.46
CA ILE A 336 -0.57 -30.50 2.77
C ILE A 336 0.29 -29.85 1.71
N GLU A 337 -0.34 -29.41 0.64
CA GLU A 337 0.32 -28.84 -0.52
C GLU A 337 -0.35 -27.54 -0.93
N ASP A 338 0.44 -26.61 -1.46
CA ASP A 338 -0.01 -25.47 -2.21
C ASP A 338 0.82 -25.29 -3.47
N ALA A 339 0.25 -24.75 -4.55
CA ALA A 339 0.89 -24.67 -5.84
C ALA A 339 0.58 -23.38 -6.60
N LEU A 340 1.52 -22.98 -7.46
CA LEU A 340 1.43 -21.76 -8.26
C LEU A 340 2.16 -21.93 -9.59
N HIS A 341 1.56 -21.46 -10.70
CA HIS A 341 2.21 -21.35 -12.01
C HIS A 341 2.76 -19.93 -12.19
N ILE A 342 4.01 -19.83 -12.64
CA ILE A 342 4.71 -18.56 -12.88
C ILE A 342 5.34 -18.60 -14.26
N ASN A 343 4.97 -17.64 -15.11
CA ASN A 343 5.65 -17.32 -16.35
C ASN A 343 6.83 -16.37 -16.08
N PHE A 344 8.05 -16.80 -16.34
CA PHE A 344 9.22 -15.98 -16.10
C PHE A 344 9.88 -15.53 -17.43
N THR A 345 10.07 -14.20 -17.56
CA THR A 345 10.76 -13.59 -18.70
C THR A 345 11.98 -12.83 -18.21
N PRO A 346 13.20 -13.37 -18.33
CA PRO A 346 14.41 -12.66 -17.93
C PRO A 346 14.75 -11.54 -18.92
N ILE A 347 15.24 -10.43 -18.38
CA ILE A 347 15.85 -9.35 -19.13
C ILE A 347 17.38 -9.49 -18.99
N PRO A 348 18.14 -9.63 -20.09
CA PRO A 348 19.59 -9.71 -20.01
C PRO A 348 20.18 -8.47 -19.35
N ALA A 349 21.13 -8.66 -18.42
CA ALA A 349 21.88 -7.55 -17.82
C ALA A 349 22.72 -6.81 -18.87
N ASN A 350 23.27 -7.57 -19.83
CA ASN A 350 23.99 -7.02 -20.99
C ASN A 350 23.14 -7.23 -22.25
N LEU A 351 22.59 -6.15 -22.77
CA LEU A 351 21.72 -6.18 -23.95
C LEU A 351 22.49 -6.42 -25.26
N ASN A 352 23.82 -6.25 -25.29
CA ASN A 352 24.66 -6.47 -26.47
C ASN A 352 25.06 -7.95 -26.67
N GLU A 353 25.05 -8.77 -25.61
CA GLU A 353 25.50 -10.16 -25.65
C GLU A 353 24.47 -11.17 -26.18
N THR A 354 23.24 -10.75 -26.43
CA THR A 354 22.15 -11.66 -26.76
C THR A 354 21.53 -11.43 -28.12
N ASN A 355 21.05 -12.53 -28.73
CA ASN A 355 20.25 -12.43 -29.97
C ASN A 355 18.84 -11.91 -29.58
N LEU A 356 18.67 -10.59 -29.63
CA LEU A 356 17.50 -9.85 -29.18
C LEU A 356 16.35 -9.82 -30.21
N ARG A 357 16.13 -10.87 -31.01
CA ARG A 357 15.09 -10.86 -32.06
C ARG A 357 13.69 -10.46 -31.58
N ASN A 358 13.40 -10.62 -30.31
CA ASN A 358 12.10 -10.30 -29.71
C ASN A 358 12.29 -9.47 -28.41
N LEU A 359 13.25 -8.55 -28.39
CA LEU A 359 13.41 -7.68 -27.22
C LEU A 359 12.21 -6.77 -27.09
N GLU A 360 11.53 -6.87 -25.97
CA GLU A 360 10.59 -5.89 -25.46
C GLU A 360 10.97 -5.61 -24.00
N LEU A 361 11.41 -4.38 -23.76
CA LEU A 361 11.85 -3.91 -22.44
C LEU A 361 10.98 -2.72 -22.06
N ALA A 362 10.15 -2.88 -21.03
CA ALA A 362 9.29 -1.85 -20.49
C ALA A 362 9.74 -1.50 -19.07
N VAL A 363 9.86 -0.20 -18.77
CA VAL A 363 10.36 0.31 -17.48
C VAL A 363 9.38 1.30 -16.88
N ASN A 364 9.01 1.07 -15.64
CA ASN A 364 8.22 1.96 -14.78
C ASN A 364 9.17 3.02 -14.20
N VAL A 365 9.33 4.13 -14.91
CA VAL A 365 10.37 5.12 -14.62
C VAL A 365 10.06 5.88 -13.33
N GLY A 366 11.09 6.01 -12.49
CA GLY A 366 10.97 6.62 -11.16
C GLY A 366 10.38 5.71 -10.09
N SER A 367 10.06 4.44 -10.41
CA SER A 367 9.51 3.45 -9.50
C SER A 367 10.49 2.32 -9.21
N ASN A 368 10.44 1.77 -8.00
CA ASN A 368 11.12 0.51 -7.62
C ASN A 368 10.19 -0.71 -7.73
N CYS A 369 8.98 -0.53 -8.27
CA CYS A 369 8.01 -1.60 -8.44
C CYS A 369 7.99 -2.16 -9.85
N PHE A 370 7.87 -3.48 -9.93
CA PHE A 370 7.31 -4.14 -11.10
C PHE A 370 5.83 -3.79 -11.18
N TYR A 371 5.36 -3.55 -12.38
CA TYR A 371 3.95 -3.35 -12.66
C TYR A 371 3.51 -4.30 -13.76
N THR A 372 2.44 -5.05 -13.57
CA THR A 372 1.86 -5.89 -14.61
C THR A 372 0.52 -5.31 -15.04
N SER A 373 0.43 -4.92 -16.31
CA SER A 373 -0.81 -4.38 -16.89
C SER A 373 -1.86 -5.47 -17.02
N ASP A 374 -3.07 -5.23 -16.51
CA ASP A 374 -4.20 -6.16 -16.64
C ASP A 374 -4.64 -6.35 -18.12
N GLU A 375 -4.44 -5.32 -18.96
CA GLU A 375 -4.84 -5.37 -20.37
C GLU A 375 -3.83 -6.08 -21.27
N SER A 376 -2.55 -5.69 -21.17
CA SER A 376 -1.50 -6.20 -22.05
C SER A 376 -0.75 -7.39 -21.50
N GLN A 377 -0.90 -7.71 -20.21
CA GLN A 377 -0.10 -8.69 -19.47
C GLN A 377 1.41 -8.42 -19.53
N LEU A 378 1.80 -7.22 -19.98
CA LEU A 378 3.19 -6.78 -20.03
C LEU A 378 3.66 -6.40 -18.62
N THR A 379 4.80 -6.95 -18.22
CA THR A 379 5.47 -6.58 -16.97
C THR A 379 6.45 -5.44 -17.22
N TRP A 380 6.21 -4.31 -16.56
CA TRP A 380 7.11 -3.16 -16.51
C TRP A 380 8.09 -3.35 -15.36
N LEU A 381 9.37 -3.21 -15.64
CA LEU A 381 10.45 -3.36 -14.68
C LEU A 381 10.61 -2.13 -13.79
N PRO A 382 11.14 -2.27 -12.58
CA PRO A 382 11.63 -1.15 -11.79
C PRO A 382 12.67 -0.33 -12.55
N ASP A 383 12.73 0.97 -12.26
CA ASP A 383 13.75 1.87 -12.82
C ASP A 383 15.13 1.60 -12.22
N GLN A 384 16.19 1.85 -12.99
CA GLN A 384 17.56 1.71 -12.53
C GLN A 384 18.47 2.79 -13.12
N PRO A 385 19.57 3.15 -12.44
CA PRO A 385 20.58 4.03 -13.03
C PRO A 385 21.27 3.33 -14.21
N TYR A 386 21.59 4.09 -15.26
CA TYR A 386 22.33 3.57 -16.39
C TYR A 386 23.74 3.16 -15.97
N THR A 387 24.12 1.97 -16.40
CA THR A 387 25.49 1.45 -16.35
C THR A 387 25.90 0.96 -17.73
N GLU A 388 27.21 0.99 -18.03
CA GLU A 388 27.75 0.54 -19.32
C GLU A 388 27.32 -0.91 -19.63
N SER A 389 27.01 -1.17 -20.89
CA SER A 389 26.50 -2.44 -21.42
C SER A 389 25.07 -2.81 -20.96
N SER A 390 24.33 -1.89 -20.34
CA SER A 390 23.00 -2.10 -19.79
C SER A 390 21.99 -1.07 -20.30
N TRP A 391 21.05 -0.68 -19.46
CA TRP A 391 20.03 0.34 -19.70
C TRP A 391 19.74 1.10 -18.43
N GLY A 392 19.14 2.27 -18.55
CA GLY A 392 18.70 3.02 -17.37
C GLY A 392 18.72 4.54 -17.56
N TYR A 393 18.34 5.22 -16.48
CA TYR A 393 18.26 6.68 -16.43
C TYR A 393 19.60 7.35 -16.17
N ILE A 394 19.68 8.62 -16.59
CA ILE A 394 20.75 9.55 -16.27
C ILE A 394 20.14 10.76 -15.59
N GLY A 395 20.59 11.06 -14.36
CA GLY A 395 20.10 12.20 -13.58
C GLY A 395 18.67 12.07 -13.07
N GLY A 396 18.22 13.12 -12.42
CA GLY A 396 16.86 13.23 -11.91
C GLY A 396 16.57 12.48 -10.61
N GLU A 397 15.44 12.79 -10.01
CA GLU A 397 14.95 12.22 -8.77
C GLU A 397 13.59 11.51 -8.97
N SER A 398 13.34 10.45 -8.22
CA SER A 398 12.04 9.78 -8.21
C SER A 398 10.98 10.66 -7.56
N LYS A 399 9.79 10.75 -8.18
CA LYS A 399 8.64 11.48 -7.66
C LYS A 399 7.38 10.68 -7.93
N ASN A 400 6.43 10.72 -7.00
CA ASN A 400 5.13 10.09 -7.14
C ASN A 400 3.98 11.07 -6.87
N SER A 401 2.82 10.73 -7.40
CA SER A 401 1.55 11.38 -7.12
C SER A 401 0.53 10.35 -6.65
N GLN A 402 -0.35 10.75 -5.74
CA GLN A 402 -1.48 9.92 -5.31
C GLN A 402 -2.79 10.35 -5.98
N THR A 403 -2.69 11.18 -7.03
CA THR A 403 -3.85 11.65 -7.78
C THR A 403 -4.14 10.69 -8.93
N GLN A 404 -5.41 10.38 -9.14
CA GLN A 404 -5.86 9.59 -10.29
C GLN A 404 -5.36 10.20 -11.60
N VAL A 405 -4.91 9.34 -12.50
CA VAL A 405 -4.53 9.72 -13.87
C VAL A 405 -5.64 9.27 -14.83
N GLU A 406 -6.16 10.22 -15.60
CA GLU A 406 -7.22 10.01 -16.58
C GLU A 406 -6.68 9.43 -17.90
N ASN A 407 -7.56 8.91 -18.76
CA ASN A 407 -7.26 8.32 -20.06
C ASN A 407 -6.34 7.09 -20.03
N THR A 408 -6.37 6.33 -18.93
CA THR A 408 -5.62 5.08 -18.81
C THR A 408 -6.24 4.14 -17.78
N HIS A 409 -6.09 2.83 -17.99
CA HIS A 409 -6.32 1.79 -16.98
C HIS A 409 -5.02 1.43 -16.23
N ASP A 410 -3.87 1.86 -16.77
CA ASP A 410 -2.53 1.65 -16.21
C ASP A 410 -2.10 2.83 -15.30
N GLY A 411 -3.01 3.39 -14.49
CA GLY A 411 -2.76 4.56 -13.64
C GLY A 411 -1.43 4.54 -12.89
N PRO A 412 -1.04 3.44 -12.21
CA PRO A 412 0.23 3.36 -11.47
C PRO A 412 1.49 3.69 -12.30
N LEU A 413 1.53 3.35 -13.59
CA LEU A 413 2.66 3.70 -14.50
C LEU A 413 2.79 5.21 -14.73
N PHE A 414 1.72 5.96 -14.54
CA PHE A 414 1.68 7.39 -14.76
C PHE A 414 1.71 8.20 -13.46
N GLN A 415 1.54 7.55 -12.32
CA GLN A 415 1.62 8.16 -11.00
C GLN A 415 3.05 8.26 -10.46
N THR A 416 4.01 7.54 -11.06
CA THR A 416 5.44 7.65 -10.77
C THR A 416 6.17 8.28 -11.94
N LEU A 417 7.24 9.02 -11.67
CA LEU A 417 8.10 9.61 -12.70
C LEU A 417 9.49 9.90 -12.15
N ARG A 418 10.43 10.09 -13.08
CA ARG A 418 11.72 10.70 -12.77
C ARG A 418 11.70 12.17 -13.18
N ASN A 419 11.75 13.03 -12.17
CA ASN A 419 11.76 14.48 -12.29
C ASN A 419 13.16 15.02 -12.54
N GLU A 420 13.31 16.03 -13.37
CA GLU A 420 14.60 16.61 -13.78
C GLU A 420 15.54 15.56 -14.41
N ILE A 421 14.96 14.64 -15.17
CA ILE A 421 15.71 13.60 -15.88
C ILE A 421 16.56 14.24 -16.99
N GLU A 422 17.86 13.91 -17.03
CA GLU A 422 18.77 14.36 -18.08
C GLU A 422 18.66 13.47 -19.32
N GLY A 423 18.46 12.17 -19.13
CA GLY A 423 18.36 11.24 -20.23
C GLY A 423 18.08 9.80 -19.83
N TYR A 424 18.00 8.94 -20.86
CA TYR A 424 17.84 7.50 -20.74
C TYR A 424 18.69 6.79 -21.78
N CYS A 425 19.35 5.70 -21.41
CA CYS A 425 20.22 4.97 -22.32
C CYS A 425 19.87 3.48 -22.40
N PHE A 426 20.09 2.90 -23.60
CA PHE A 426 20.03 1.46 -23.85
C PHE A 426 21.22 1.05 -24.71
N ASP A 427 22.09 0.18 -24.20
CA ASP A 427 23.18 -0.39 -24.96
C ASP A 427 22.67 -1.62 -25.72
N VAL A 428 22.13 -1.40 -26.93
CA VAL A 428 21.51 -2.42 -27.77
C VAL A 428 22.16 -2.51 -29.11
N PRO A 429 22.22 -3.71 -29.77
CA PRO A 429 22.78 -3.90 -31.09
C PRO A 429 22.17 -2.98 -32.13
N ASN A 430 22.87 -2.80 -33.27
CA ASN A 430 22.33 -2.10 -34.42
C ASN A 430 21.03 -2.76 -34.91
N GLY A 431 20.08 -1.96 -35.37
CA GLY A 431 18.78 -2.43 -35.81
C GLY A 431 17.72 -1.34 -35.82
N VAL A 432 16.48 -1.71 -36.10
CA VAL A 432 15.31 -0.82 -36.05
C VAL A 432 14.53 -1.09 -34.77
N TYR A 433 14.24 -0.02 -34.06
CA TYR A 433 13.57 -0.07 -32.78
C TYR A 433 12.38 0.89 -32.73
N GLU A 434 11.34 0.51 -31.98
CA GLU A 434 10.29 1.42 -31.53
C GLU A 434 10.60 1.81 -30.08
N VAL A 435 10.59 3.12 -29.82
CA VAL A 435 10.65 3.67 -28.46
C VAL A 435 9.31 4.31 -28.16
N GLU A 436 8.65 3.86 -27.07
CA GLU A 436 7.42 4.45 -26.55
C GLU A 436 7.71 5.14 -25.22
N PHE A 437 7.28 6.39 -25.10
CA PHE A 437 7.38 7.18 -23.89
C PHE A 437 6.00 7.35 -23.27
N LEU A 438 5.93 7.27 -21.93
CA LEU A 438 4.77 7.60 -21.14
C LEU A 438 5.00 8.92 -20.39
N PHE A 439 4.05 9.83 -20.49
CA PHE A 439 4.09 11.12 -19.82
C PHE A 439 2.78 11.41 -19.10
N THR A 440 2.86 12.00 -17.92
CA THR A 440 1.78 12.66 -17.20
C THR A 440 2.36 13.83 -16.43
N ASP A 441 1.88 15.03 -16.70
CA ASP A 441 2.27 16.21 -15.92
C ASP A 441 1.51 16.25 -14.60
N ILE A 442 2.20 15.94 -13.50
CA ILE A 442 1.66 15.90 -12.12
C ILE A 442 1.97 17.19 -11.34
N PHE A 443 2.53 18.21 -11.97
CA PHE A 443 3.06 19.41 -11.32
C PHE A 443 2.00 20.52 -11.14
N ARG A 444 0.74 20.15 -11.07
CA ARG A 444 -0.35 21.03 -10.68
C ARG A 444 -0.93 20.53 -9.36
N GLU A 445 -1.13 21.44 -8.39
CA GLU A 445 -1.87 21.10 -7.20
C GLU A 445 -3.35 20.87 -7.57
N ASN A 446 -3.82 19.66 -7.43
CA ASN A 446 -5.25 19.36 -7.42
C ASN A 446 -5.82 19.62 -6.02
N ALA A 447 -7.14 19.84 -5.96
CA ALA A 447 -7.84 19.96 -4.68
C ALA A 447 -7.43 18.81 -3.76
N ALA A 448 -7.08 19.16 -2.53
CA ALA A 448 -6.52 18.25 -1.55
C ALA A 448 -7.36 16.96 -1.41
N THR A 449 -6.70 15.82 -1.48
CA THR A 449 -7.28 14.55 -1.03
C THR A 449 -7.52 14.61 0.49
N VAL A 450 -8.32 13.69 1.05
CA VAL A 450 -8.61 13.61 2.50
C VAL A 450 -7.35 13.68 3.35
N TYR A 451 -6.24 13.16 2.86
CA TYR A 451 -4.94 13.14 3.57
C TYR A 451 -4.10 14.42 3.35
N GLN A 452 -4.49 15.28 2.42
CA GLN A 452 -3.81 16.54 2.09
C GLN A 452 -4.58 17.78 2.57
N LEU A 453 -5.66 17.60 3.31
CA LEU A 453 -6.43 18.68 3.90
C LEU A 453 -5.50 19.59 4.74
N GLY A 454 -5.26 20.82 4.26
CA GLY A 454 -4.44 21.82 4.92
C GLY A 454 -3.10 22.15 4.27
N ARG A 455 -2.76 21.59 3.10
CA ARG A 455 -1.71 22.17 2.25
C ARG A 455 -2.30 23.37 1.52
N GLU A 456 -1.72 24.55 1.76
CA GLU A 456 -2.07 25.75 1.00
C GLU A 456 -1.72 25.51 -0.47
N SER A 457 -2.68 25.74 -1.36
CA SER A 457 -2.48 25.81 -2.80
C SER A 457 -1.68 27.09 -3.11
N GLY A 458 -0.38 26.97 -3.23
CA GLY A 458 0.51 28.11 -3.40
C GLY A 458 1.61 27.94 -4.44
N VAL A 459 1.62 26.87 -5.24
CA VAL A 459 2.61 26.71 -6.31
C VAL A 459 2.02 27.19 -7.63
N GLU A 460 2.57 28.30 -8.17
CA GLU A 460 2.35 28.66 -9.56
C GLU A 460 2.66 27.45 -10.45
N SER A 461 1.66 26.95 -11.16
CA SER A 461 1.83 25.91 -12.16
C SER A 461 2.69 26.47 -13.31
N ARG A 462 4.00 26.26 -13.24
CA ARG A 462 4.87 26.54 -14.39
C ARG A 462 4.71 25.40 -15.38
N GLU A 463 4.38 25.78 -16.62
CA GLU A 463 4.34 24.82 -17.72
C GLU A 463 5.72 24.21 -17.94
N ASN A 464 5.79 22.89 -18.00
CA ASN A 464 7.00 22.15 -18.29
C ASN A 464 7.14 21.98 -19.81
N ILE A 465 8.26 22.48 -20.36
CA ILE A 465 8.57 22.43 -21.81
C ILE A 465 9.99 21.92 -21.98
N PHE A 466 10.16 20.84 -22.75
CA PHE A 466 11.45 20.25 -23.06
C PHE A 466 11.44 19.61 -24.45
N ASP A 467 12.60 19.34 -25.01
CA ASP A 467 12.70 18.60 -26.26
C ASP A 467 12.89 17.11 -25.98
N ILE A 468 12.56 16.27 -26.95
CA ILE A 468 12.93 14.86 -26.96
C ILE A 468 13.96 14.66 -28.08
N VAL A 469 15.17 14.27 -27.69
CA VAL A 469 16.30 14.07 -28.59
C VAL A 469 16.72 12.60 -28.52
N ILE A 470 16.74 11.89 -29.66
CA ILE A 470 17.16 10.49 -29.72
C ILE A 470 18.37 10.40 -30.64
N ASN A 471 19.49 9.86 -30.14
CA ASN A 471 20.77 9.71 -30.88
C ASN A 471 21.30 11.02 -31.48
N GLY A 472 20.95 12.17 -30.85
CA GLY A 472 21.35 13.50 -31.32
C GLY A 472 20.39 14.16 -32.33
N GLU A 473 19.32 13.47 -32.71
CA GLU A 473 18.26 14.02 -33.57
C GLU A 473 17.05 14.44 -32.71
N SER A 474 16.56 15.66 -32.91
CA SER A 474 15.34 16.13 -32.23
C SER A 474 14.13 15.47 -32.88
N VAL A 475 13.40 14.65 -32.09
CA VAL A 475 12.18 14.01 -32.57
C VAL A 475 10.92 14.76 -32.11
N GLU A 476 11.05 15.62 -31.11
CA GLU A 476 10.01 16.53 -30.63
C GLU A 476 10.67 17.79 -30.09
N GLU A 477 10.21 18.97 -30.54
CA GLU A 477 10.71 20.28 -30.09
C GLU A 477 9.62 21.03 -29.32
N ASN A 478 10.00 21.70 -28.21
CA ASN A 478 9.08 22.46 -27.38
C ASN A 478 7.89 21.62 -26.89
N PHE A 479 8.12 20.35 -26.59
CA PHE A 479 7.11 19.42 -26.13
C PHE A 479 6.63 19.81 -24.73
N SER A 480 5.31 19.88 -24.56
CA SER A 480 4.65 20.14 -23.27
C SER A 480 3.54 19.12 -23.06
N PRO A 481 3.74 18.13 -22.18
CA PRO A 481 2.73 17.10 -21.91
C PRO A 481 1.39 17.69 -21.47
N CYS A 482 1.38 18.69 -20.58
CA CYS A 482 0.14 19.30 -20.11
C CYS A 482 -0.60 20.12 -21.19
N ARG A 483 0.10 20.65 -22.19
CA ARG A 483 -0.52 21.34 -23.33
C ARG A 483 -1.21 20.37 -24.28
N GLU A 484 -0.64 19.17 -24.45
CA GLU A 484 -1.20 18.16 -25.36
C GLU A 484 -2.35 17.36 -24.73
N SER A 485 -2.24 16.97 -23.46
CA SER A 485 -3.22 16.08 -22.82
C SER A 485 -3.89 16.66 -21.58
N GLY A 486 -3.34 17.73 -21.00
CA GLY A 486 -3.76 18.24 -19.69
C GLY A 486 -2.93 17.69 -18.54
N TYR A 487 -3.13 18.25 -17.34
CA TYR A 487 -2.53 17.71 -16.11
C TYR A 487 -3.25 16.45 -15.68
N PHE A 488 -2.52 15.50 -15.13
CA PHE A 488 -3.05 14.19 -14.68
C PHE A 488 -3.78 13.39 -15.78
N HIS A 489 -3.37 13.57 -17.02
CA HIS A 489 -3.85 12.79 -18.16
C HIS A 489 -2.70 12.01 -18.79
N ALA A 490 -2.95 10.74 -19.07
CA ALA A 490 -1.96 9.86 -19.70
C ALA A 490 -1.71 10.27 -21.15
N LEU A 491 -0.45 10.39 -21.50
CA LEU A 491 0.02 10.67 -22.86
C LEU A 491 1.07 9.64 -23.26
N ARG A 492 0.95 9.11 -24.47
CA ARG A 492 1.89 8.15 -25.06
C ARG A 492 2.45 8.70 -26.36
N LYS A 493 3.79 8.66 -26.52
CA LYS A 493 4.50 9.06 -27.73
C LYS A 493 5.34 7.90 -28.24
N ARG A 494 5.31 7.62 -29.55
CA ARG A 494 6.05 6.51 -30.19
C ARG A 494 6.88 7.00 -31.36
N TYR A 495 8.11 6.53 -31.40
CA TYR A 495 9.06 6.85 -32.44
C TYR A 495 9.76 5.59 -32.94
N ASN A 496 9.85 5.43 -34.27
CA ASN A 496 10.69 4.39 -34.87
C ASN A 496 12.06 4.97 -35.17
N ILE A 497 13.09 4.30 -34.70
CA ILE A 497 14.48 4.75 -34.84
C ILE A 497 15.35 3.66 -35.46
N THR A 498 16.30 4.06 -36.29
CA THR A 498 17.35 3.16 -36.77
C THR A 498 18.63 3.41 -35.97
N ASN A 499 19.09 2.39 -35.25
CA ASN A 499 20.28 2.45 -34.43
C ASN A 499 21.50 1.88 -35.19
N PHE A 500 22.55 2.67 -35.31
CA PHE A 500 23.83 2.29 -35.94
C PHE A 500 25.03 2.39 -34.99
N ARG A 501 24.79 2.68 -33.69
CA ARG A 501 25.84 3.00 -32.71
C ARG A 501 25.98 1.97 -31.59
N ASN A 502 25.30 0.85 -31.69
CA ASN A 502 25.15 -0.12 -30.57
C ASN A 502 24.66 0.52 -29.25
N LYS A 503 24.04 1.69 -29.35
CA LYS A 503 23.50 2.44 -28.22
C LYS A 503 22.36 3.34 -28.66
N ILE A 504 21.30 3.39 -27.93
CA ILE A 504 20.22 4.38 -28.03
C ILE A 504 20.37 5.33 -26.86
N GLU A 505 20.65 6.59 -27.18
CA GLU A 505 20.77 7.66 -26.19
C GLU A 505 19.60 8.64 -26.34
N ILE A 506 18.88 8.86 -25.27
CA ILE A 506 17.74 9.75 -25.20
C ILE A 506 18.09 10.89 -24.26
N ARG A 507 17.80 12.13 -24.66
CA ARG A 507 18.01 13.34 -23.87
C ARG A 507 16.74 14.17 -23.82
N PHE A 508 16.57 14.92 -22.73
CA PHE A 508 15.41 15.78 -22.48
C PHE A 508 15.86 17.23 -22.20
N PRO A 509 16.38 17.98 -23.20
CA PRO A 509 16.80 19.36 -23.03
C PRO A 509 15.64 20.26 -22.60
N VAL A 510 15.76 20.88 -21.44
CA VAL A 510 14.71 21.74 -20.87
C VAL A 510 14.66 23.10 -21.56
N ARG A 511 13.48 23.56 -21.95
CA ARG A 511 13.18 24.89 -22.48
C ARG A 511 12.53 25.79 -21.41
N ASN A 512 11.64 25.21 -20.61
CA ASN A 512 10.99 25.89 -19.49
C ASN A 512 10.60 24.85 -18.43
N GLY A 513 10.62 25.22 -17.15
CA GLY A 513 10.24 24.31 -16.07
C GLY A 513 11.20 23.15 -15.89
N LYS A 514 10.69 21.90 -15.95
CA LYS A 514 11.43 20.67 -15.68
C LYS A 514 11.16 19.61 -16.75
N SER A 515 12.16 18.77 -17.03
CA SER A 515 11.99 17.52 -17.76
C SER A 515 11.47 16.42 -16.84
N PHE A 516 10.69 15.48 -17.37
CA PHE A 516 10.26 14.30 -16.62
C PHE A 516 9.87 13.16 -17.56
N LEU A 517 9.82 11.95 -17.01
CA LEU A 517 9.42 10.72 -17.72
C LEU A 517 8.76 9.76 -16.75
N ASN A 518 7.58 9.20 -17.12
CA ASN A 518 6.82 8.26 -16.30
C ASN A 518 7.12 6.79 -16.67
N GLY A 519 7.30 6.51 -17.94
CA GLY A 519 7.61 5.17 -18.40
C GLY A 519 8.27 5.18 -19.77
N ILE A 520 9.04 4.13 -20.03
CA ILE A 520 9.70 3.96 -21.33
C ILE A 520 9.64 2.49 -21.75
N LYS A 521 9.32 2.27 -23.02
CA LYS A 521 9.35 0.93 -23.59
C LYS A 521 10.19 0.92 -24.86
N LEU A 522 11.09 -0.04 -24.95
CA LEU A 522 11.92 -0.31 -26.12
C LEU A 522 11.54 -1.66 -26.72
N ARG A 523 11.21 -1.68 -28.01
CA ARG A 523 10.91 -2.89 -28.76
C ARG A 523 11.74 -2.96 -30.02
N LYS A 524 12.44 -4.08 -30.24
CA LYS A 524 13.16 -4.33 -31.47
C LYS A 524 12.18 -4.74 -32.57
N LEU A 525 12.24 -4.07 -33.73
CA LEU A 525 11.39 -4.36 -34.88
C LEU A 525 12.08 -5.28 -35.88
N TYR A 526 13.35 -4.97 -36.25
CA TYR A 526 14.15 -5.75 -37.19
C TYR A 526 15.61 -5.81 -36.76
#